data_94e2584131040d9b7a7775eecafddca8
#
_entry.id   94e2584131040d9b7a7775eecafddca8
#
_cell.length_a   1.000
_cell.length_b   1.000
_cell.length_c   1.000
_cell.angle_alpha   90.00
_cell.angle_beta   90.00
_cell.angle_gamma   90.00
#
_symmetry.space_group_name_H-M   'P 1'
#
loop_
_entity.id
_entity.type
_entity.pdbx_description
1 polymer ?
#
loop_
_entity_poly.entity_id
_entity_poly.type
_entity_poly.pdbx_seq_one_letter_code
_entity_poly.pdbx_strand_id
1 'polypeptide(L)'
;PTWPVEYGGAGMNRAQEKIFKEEMDRIEARPPLQSFGIWMLGPALLHFGTHEQKLHYLPPIARGEIRWCQGYSEPGAGSDLASVQTKGEDKGDHWLVNGQKIWTSYADKADWIFALIRTDRDAPKHKGISFLLIDMEDEGVETRPIKLISGASVFCETFFTNVQVPKEQIVGDENRGWDVAKYLLTHEREMISGGGQGLSGGRALGAVLNESLAEGQEMDTVLRADAMRCEVDALAIGLTLERYKDQAEAGTGAGDASAMLKYMGTELNMQRHELLMAAGGSDALEWDGPLGNRPADWLRTKANSIEGGTSEVMLSIISRRVLGLPG
;
A
#
# COMPACT_ATOMS: atom_id res chain seq x y z
N PRO A 1 -13.44 11.90 2.54
CA PRO A 1 -14.69 12.66 2.31
C PRO A 1 -15.92 11.77 2.28
N THR A 2 -15.82 10.48 1.86
CA THR A 2 -16.96 9.56 1.68
C THR A 2 -17.39 8.82 2.95
N TRP A 3 -16.60 8.85 4.03
CA TRP A 3 -16.98 8.19 5.27
C TRP A 3 -18.24 8.83 5.88
N PRO A 4 -19.06 8.06 6.61
CA PRO A 4 -20.22 8.58 7.30
C PRO A 4 -19.89 9.74 8.25
N VAL A 5 -20.79 10.70 8.34
CA VAL A 5 -20.59 11.90 9.19
C VAL A 5 -20.40 11.53 10.66
N GLU A 6 -21.13 10.53 11.14
CA GLU A 6 -21.04 10.02 12.52
C GLU A 6 -19.63 9.51 12.89
N TYR A 7 -18.84 9.11 11.88
CA TYR A 7 -17.46 8.62 12.04
C TYR A 7 -16.40 9.63 11.56
N GLY A 8 -16.74 10.92 11.47
CA GLY A 8 -15.80 11.98 11.14
C GLY A 8 -15.59 12.22 9.64
N GLY A 9 -16.36 11.56 8.76
CA GLY A 9 -16.38 11.82 7.34
C GLY A 9 -17.29 12.98 6.95
N ALA A 10 -17.33 13.32 5.66
CA ALA A 10 -18.24 14.33 5.12
C ALA A 10 -19.52 13.70 4.52
N GLY A 11 -19.64 12.38 4.50
CA GLY A 11 -20.80 11.68 3.94
C GLY A 11 -21.02 11.92 2.44
N MET A 12 -19.97 12.32 1.73
CA MET A 12 -20.05 12.61 0.30
C MET A 12 -20.36 11.34 -0.50
N ASN A 13 -21.26 11.44 -1.46
CA ASN A 13 -21.39 10.44 -2.48
C ASN A 13 -20.27 10.59 -3.54
N ARG A 14 -20.13 9.60 -4.43
CA ARG A 14 -19.05 9.58 -5.43
C ARG A 14 -19.04 10.79 -6.36
N ALA A 15 -20.21 11.30 -6.76
CA ALA A 15 -20.29 12.48 -7.62
C ALA A 15 -19.76 13.74 -6.87
N GLN A 16 -20.11 13.87 -5.61
CA GLN A 16 -19.61 14.95 -4.76
C GLN A 16 -18.10 14.81 -4.49
N GLU A 17 -17.61 13.59 -4.26
CA GLU A 17 -16.18 13.33 -4.09
C GLU A 17 -15.39 13.69 -5.35
N LYS A 18 -15.93 13.38 -6.55
CA LYS A 18 -15.30 13.74 -7.82
C LYS A 18 -15.16 15.25 -7.96
N ILE A 19 -16.26 15.98 -7.76
CA ILE A 19 -16.25 17.45 -7.79
C ILE A 19 -15.28 18.00 -6.75
N PHE A 20 -15.28 17.46 -5.54
CA PHE A 20 -14.34 17.87 -4.49
C PHE A 20 -12.87 17.71 -4.92
N LYS A 21 -12.52 16.58 -5.54
CA LYS A 21 -11.16 16.35 -6.05
C LYS A 21 -10.81 17.32 -7.18
N GLU A 22 -11.72 17.51 -8.15
CA GLU A 22 -11.53 18.45 -9.26
C GLU A 22 -11.31 19.89 -8.75
N GLU A 23 -12.06 20.32 -7.74
CA GLU A 23 -11.89 21.64 -7.13
C GLU A 23 -10.58 21.76 -6.33
N MET A 24 -10.18 20.72 -5.61
CA MET A 24 -8.88 20.68 -4.91
C MET A 24 -7.72 20.80 -5.90
N ASP A 25 -7.79 20.11 -7.02
CA ASP A 25 -6.78 20.18 -8.08
C ASP A 25 -6.79 21.57 -8.75
N ARG A 26 -7.98 22.13 -9.03
CA ARG A 26 -8.13 23.46 -9.64
C ARG A 26 -7.50 24.60 -8.82
N ILE A 27 -7.59 24.52 -7.51
CA ILE A 27 -7.01 25.52 -6.60
C ILE A 27 -5.59 25.17 -6.13
N GLU A 28 -5.00 24.11 -6.69
CA GLU A 28 -3.69 23.57 -6.29
C GLU A 28 -3.58 23.34 -4.78
N ALA A 29 -4.68 22.86 -4.18
CA ALA A 29 -4.73 22.65 -2.75
C ALA A 29 -3.72 21.57 -2.32
N ARG A 30 -3.08 21.81 -1.19
CA ARG A 30 -2.21 20.81 -0.59
C ARG A 30 -3.02 19.51 -0.34
N PRO A 31 -2.57 18.34 -0.84
CA PRO A 31 -3.25 17.09 -0.58
C PRO A 31 -3.31 16.80 0.92
N PRO A 32 -4.41 16.21 1.40
CA PRO A 32 -4.53 15.83 2.79
C PRO A 32 -3.50 14.77 3.18
N LEU A 33 -3.28 14.62 4.48
CA LEU A 33 -2.39 13.60 5.01
C LEU A 33 -2.84 12.21 4.52
N GLN A 34 -1.96 11.53 3.83
CA GLN A 34 -2.15 10.12 3.46
C GLN A 34 -1.62 9.25 4.59
N SER A 35 -2.45 8.35 5.10
CA SER A 35 -2.06 7.43 6.18
C SER A 35 -2.69 6.06 5.99
N PHE A 36 -2.05 5.03 6.53
CA PHE A 36 -2.61 3.67 6.56
C PHE A 36 -3.97 3.62 7.28
N GLY A 37 -4.21 4.53 8.22
CA GLY A 37 -5.50 4.70 8.86
C GLY A 37 -6.61 5.06 7.86
N ILE A 38 -6.35 6.02 6.97
CA ILE A 38 -7.34 6.49 5.98
C ILE A 38 -7.52 5.48 4.84
N TRP A 39 -6.43 4.95 4.28
CA TRP A 39 -6.47 4.16 3.05
C TRP A 39 -6.80 2.69 3.27
N MET A 40 -6.41 2.14 4.41
CA MET A 40 -6.45 0.71 4.67
C MET A 40 -7.34 0.36 5.86
N LEU A 41 -7.01 0.83 7.05
CA LEU A 41 -7.73 0.46 8.26
C LEU A 41 -9.14 1.05 8.30
N GLY A 42 -9.33 2.30 7.91
CA GLY A 42 -10.63 2.96 7.93
C GLY A 42 -11.71 2.21 7.15
N PRO A 43 -11.49 1.86 5.87
CA PRO A 43 -12.41 1.00 5.12
C PRO A 43 -12.66 -0.36 5.79
N ALA A 44 -11.63 -0.98 6.38
CA ALA A 44 -11.78 -2.25 7.10
C ALA A 44 -12.62 -2.09 8.38
N LEU A 45 -12.39 -1.03 9.16
CA LEU A 45 -13.21 -0.72 10.35
C LEU A 45 -14.66 -0.41 9.97
N LEU A 46 -14.90 0.37 8.91
CA LEU A 46 -16.24 0.67 8.42
C LEU A 46 -17.02 -0.61 8.05
N HIS A 47 -16.32 -1.63 7.55
CA HIS A 47 -16.94 -2.88 7.13
C HIS A 47 -17.05 -3.91 8.26
N PHE A 48 -15.99 -4.12 9.04
CA PHE A 48 -15.86 -5.22 10.01
C PHE A 48 -15.86 -4.76 11.48
N GLY A 49 -15.56 -3.49 11.75
CA GLY A 49 -15.44 -2.98 13.12
C GLY A 49 -16.78 -2.91 13.85
N THR A 50 -16.75 -3.00 15.17
CA THR A 50 -17.92 -2.71 16.01
C THR A 50 -18.26 -1.22 15.97
N HIS A 51 -19.43 -0.86 16.44
CA HIS A 51 -19.83 0.55 16.51
C HIS A 51 -18.89 1.36 17.42
N GLU A 52 -18.49 0.76 18.54
CA GLU A 52 -17.56 1.34 19.51
C GLU A 52 -16.19 1.58 18.88
N GLN A 53 -15.66 0.58 18.16
CA GLN A 53 -14.38 0.72 17.42
C GLN A 53 -14.46 1.83 16.38
N LYS A 54 -15.56 1.92 15.63
CA LYS A 54 -15.77 2.98 14.63
C LYS A 54 -15.78 4.36 15.26
N LEU A 55 -16.52 4.54 16.35
CA LEU A 55 -16.58 5.82 17.08
C LEU A 55 -15.24 6.20 17.71
N HIS A 56 -14.49 5.22 18.18
CA HIS A 56 -13.21 5.45 18.85
C HIS A 56 -12.10 5.83 17.86
N TYR A 57 -11.97 5.08 16.76
CA TYR A 57 -10.81 5.19 15.87
C TYR A 57 -11.03 6.05 14.64
N LEU A 58 -12.21 6.02 14.00
CA LEU A 58 -12.40 6.70 12.72
C LEU A 58 -12.32 8.24 12.80
N PRO A 59 -12.93 8.92 13.81
CA PRO A 59 -12.82 10.36 13.88
C PRO A 59 -11.40 10.88 14.06
N PRO A 60 -10.55 10.35 14.96
CA PRO A 60 -9.16 10.79 15.07
C PRO A 60 -8.30 10.38 13.85
N ILE A 61 -8.60 9.27 13.16
CA ILE A 61 -7.98 8.94 11.87
C ILE A 61 -8.31 10.03 10.83
N ALA A 62 -9.59 10.41 10.72
CA ALA A 62 -10.04 11.41 9.75
C ALA A 62 -9.41 12.80 9.98
N ARG A 63 -9.12 13.14 11.24
CA ARG A 63 -8.44 14.38 11.62
C ARG A 63 -6.91 14.31 11.57
N GLY A 64 -6.34 13.11 11.32
CA GLY A 64 -4.90 12.89 11.30
C GLY A 64 -4.22 12.97 12.68
N GLU A 65 -4.98 12.73 13.74
CA GLU A 65 -4.51 12.79 15.13
C GLU A 65 -3.79 11.51 15.57
N ILE A 66 -4.13 10.37 14.97
CA ILE A 66 -3.49 9.08 15.24
C ILE A 66 -2.91 8.48 13.94
N ARG A 67 -1.72 7.92 14.05
CA ARG A 67 -1.01 7.26 12.95
C ARG A 67 -1.05 5.76 13.12
N TRP A 68 -1.26 5.07 12.02
CA TRP A 68 -1.34 3.62 11.97
C TRP A 68 -0.23 3.06 11.11
N CYS A 69 0.28 1.89 11.49
CA CYS A 69 1.13 1.07 10.65
C CYS A 69 0.52 -0.33 10.48
N GLN A 70 1.04 -1.08 9.48
CA GLN A 70 0.55 -2.39 9.09
C GLN A 70 1.52 -3.48 9.54
N GLY A 71 1.07 -4.42 10.37
CA GLY A 71 1.84 -5.56 10.86
C GLY A 71 1.42 -6.87 10.20
N TYR A 72 1.71 -7.04 8.91
CA TYR A 72 1.35 -8.25 8.17
C TYR A 72 2.53 -9.22 8.05
N SER A 73 3.53 -8.85 7.25
CA SER A 73 4.68 -9.71 6.93
C SER A 73 5.52 -10.07 8.15
N GLU A 74 6.07 -11.28 8.11
CA GLU A 74 7.06 -11.78 9.07
C GLU A 74 8.31 -12.26 8.30
N PRO A 75 9.46 -12.43 8.94
CA PRO A 75 10.66 -12.95 8.26
C PRO A 75 10.42 -14.26 7.48
N GLY A 76 9.51 -15.11 7.98
CA GLY A 76 9.11 -16.37 7.33
C GLY A 76 7.78 -16.33 6.59
N ALA A 77 7.08 -15.21 6.52
CA ALA A 77 5.74 -15.09 5.94
C ALA A 77 5.57 -13.78 5.18
N GLY A 78 5.96 -13.76 3.93
CA GLY A 78 5.77 -12.67 2.97
C GLY A 78 4.76 -13.03 1.90
N SER A 79 5.20 -13.59 0.76
CA SER A 79 4.29 -14.05 -0.32
C SER A 79 3.28 -15.08 0.18
N ASP A 80 3.68 -15.95 1.09
CA ASP A 80 2.80 -16.86 1.81
C ASP A 80 2.36 -16.23 3.14
N LEU A 81 1.62 -15.14 3.06
CA LEU A 81 1.21 -14.34 4.22
C LEU A 81 0.39 -15.14 5.25
N ALA A 82 -0.40 -16.13 4.80
CA ALA A 82 -1.17 -16.96 5.70
C ALA A 82 -0.31 -17.86 6.61
N SER A 83 1.02 -17.88 6.42
CA SER A 83 1.98 -18.62 7.26
C SER A 83 2.47 -17.83 8.48
N VAL A 84 1.87 -16.67 8.80
CA VAL A 84 2.24 -15.88 9.99
C VAL A 84 2.24 -16.72 11.27
N GLN A 85 3.25 -16.46 12.11
CA GLN A 85 3.53 -17.21 13.35
C GLN A 85 3.46 -16.34 14.61
N THR A 86 3.44 -15.01 14.48
CA THR A 86 3.23 -14.13 15.64
C THR A 86 1.97 -14.58 16.36
N LYS A 87 2.12 -15.05 17.60
CA LYS A 87 1.05 -15.70 18.34
C LYS A 87 0.27 -14.75 19.21
N GLY A 88 -1.03 -14.94 19.32
CA GLY A 88 -1.89 -14.40 20.36
C GLY A 88 -2.40 -15.56 21.23
N GLU A 89 -1.99 -15.60 22.47
CA GLU A 89 -2.44 -16.56 23.45
C GLU A 89 -3.61 -16.01 24.23
N ASP A 90 -4.73 -16.73 24.25
CA ASP A 90 -5.92 -16.32 24.99
C ASP A 90 -5.71 -16.39 26.51
N LYS A 91 -5.85 -15.27 27.20
CA LYS A 91 -5.77 -15.15 28.67
C LYS A 91 -7.12 -14.86 29.33
N GLY A 92 -8.20 -14.92 28.55
CA GLY A 92 -9.56 -14.67 29.02
C GLY A 92 -10.01 -13.26 28.69
N ASP A 93 -9.46 -12.26 29.32
CA ASP A 93 -9.77 -10.84 29.13
C ASP A 93 -8.88 -10.14 28.09
N HIS A 94 -7.73 -10.72 27.74
CA HIS A 94 -6.80 -10.18 26.76
C HIS A 94 -6.10 -11.28 25.93
N TRP A 95 -5.47 -10.86 24.85
CA TRP A 95 -4.51 -11.65 24.07
C TRP A 95 -3.10 -11.33 24.53
N LEU A 96 -2.32 -12.34 24.87
CA LEU A 96 -0.87 -12.18 25.10
C LEU A 96 -0.13 -12.39 23.79
N VAL A 97 0.35 -11.28 23.19
CA VAL A 97 0.98 -11.29 21.87
C VAL A 97 2.48 -11.41 21.98
N ASN A 98 3.05 -12.35 21.22
CA ASN A 98 4.50 -12.57 21.10
C ASN A 98 4.87 -12.90 19.66
N GLY A 99 5.92 -12.26 19.13
CA GLY A 99 6.42 -12.50 17.79
C GLY A 99 7.12 -11.33 17.17
N GLN A 100 7.21 -11.35 15.84
CA GLN A 100 7.92 -10.32 15.08
C GLN A 100 7.19 -10.05 13.77
N LYS A 101 7.08 -8.78 13.41
CA LYS A 101 6.69 -8.30 12.08
C LYS A 101 7.89 -7.63 11.40
N ILE A 102 7.87 -7.63 10.07
CA ILE A 102 8.91 -6.98 9.26
C ILE A 102 8.26 -6.18 8.13
N TRP A 103 9.01 -5.22 7.59
CA TRP A 103 8.54 -4.28 6.56
C TRP A 103 7.37 -3.41 7.03
N THR A 104 7.32 -3.15 8.33
CA THR A 104 6.27 -2.33 8.95
C THR A 104 6.57 -0.86 8.65
N SER A 105 5.80 -0.28 7.72
CA SER A 105 6.02 1.10 7.27
C SER A 105 5.77 2.09 8.38
N TYR A 106 6.78 2.94 8.68
CA TYR A 106 6.73 4.01 9.67
C TYR A 106 6.31 3.56 11.07
N ALA A 107 6.62 2.32 11.47
CA ALA A 107 6.28 1.81 12.79
C ALA A 107 6.94 2.61 13.92
N ASP A 108 8.10 3.20 13.67
CA ASP A 108 8.81 4.11 14.58
C ASP A 108 8.12 5.47 14.80
N LYS A 109 7.01 5.71 14.11
CA LYS A 109 6.23 6.97 14.14
C LYS A 109 4.74 6.72 14.29
N ALA A 110 4.34 5.46 14.39
CA ALA A 110 2.94 5.07 14.50
C ALA A 110 2.52 4.97 15.96
N ASP A 111 1.30 5.40 16.25
CA ASP A 111 0.69 5.27 17.56
C ASP A 111 0.05 3.88 17.72
N TRP A 112 -0.43 3.29 16.61
CA TRP A 112 -1.12 2.01 16.58
C TRP A 112 -0.68 1.15 15.40
N ILE A 113 -0.75 -0.17 15.58
CA ILE A 113 -0.53 -1.16 14.52
C ILE A 113 -1.76 -2.06 14.38
N PHE A 114 -2.19 -2.28 13.14
CA PHE A 114 -3.14 -3.35 12.84
C PHE A 114 -2.37 -4.57 12.34
N ALA A 115 -2.54 -5.70 12.99
CA ALA A 115 -1.70 -6.86 12.80
C ALA A 115 -2.47 -8.17 12.60
N LEU A 116 -1.92 -9.06 11.77
CA LEU A 116 -2.36 -10.44 11.64
C LEU A 116 -1.65 -11.30 12.68
N ILE A 117 -2.43 -11.89 13.59
CA ILE A 117 -1.94 -12.67 14.72
C ILE A 117 -2.49 -14.09 14.65
N ARG A 118 -1.64 -15.09 14.87
CA ARG A 118 -2.01 -16.49 14.96
C ARG A 118 -2.65 -16.78 16.32
N THR A 119 -3.97 -16.84 16.38
CA THR A 119 -4.76 -17.08 17.59
C THR A 119 -5.17 -18.54 17.75
N ASP A 120 -5.23 -19.31 16.66
CA ASP A 120 -5.42 -20.75 16.70
C ASP A 120 -4.34 -21.42 15.81
N ARG A 121 -3.48 -22.25 16.42
CA ARG A 121 -2.38 -22.94 15.75
C ARG A 121 -2.78 -24.27 15.13
N ASP A 122 -3.86 -24.85 15.60
CA ASP A 122 -4.35 -26.17 15.16
C ASP A 122 -5.32 -26.02 13.99
N ALA A 123 -5.84 -24.82 13.76
CA ALA A 123 -6.72 -24.52 12.64
C ALA A 123 -5.99 -24.55 11.28
N PRO A 124 -6.71 -24.83 10.18
CA PRO A 124 -6.17 -24.65 8.84
C PRO A 124 -5.60 -23.25 8.64
N LYS A 125 -4.52 -23.14 7.87
CA LYS A 125 -3.66 -21.98 7.67
C LYS A 125 -4.36 -20.62 7.61
N HIS A 126 -5.49 -20.52 6.88
CA HIS A 126 -6.27 -19.28 6.72
C HIS A 126 -7.36 -19.07 7.79
N LYS A 127 -7.53 -20.07 8.67
CA LYS A 127 -8.55 -20.10 9.72
C LYS A 127 -7.89 -20.13 11.07
N GLY A 128 -7.46 -19.34 11.73
CA GLY A 128 -6.71 -19.32 12.99
C GLY A 128 -5.86 -18.07 13.06
N ILE A 129 -6.20 -17.10 12.19
CA ILE A 129 -5.62 -15.76 12.19
C ILE A 129 -6.69 -14.79 12.62
N SER A 130 -6.40 -13.95 13.59
CA SER A 130 -7.21 -12.82 14.00
C SER A 130 -6.57 -11.51 13.58
N PHE A 131 -7.39 -10.47 13.43
CA PHE A 131 -6.94 -9.14 13.10
C PHE A 131 -7.03 -8.28 14.37
N LEU A 132 -5.88 -7.88 14.91
CA LEU A 132 -5.78 -7.15 16.17
C LEU A 132 -5.30 -5.72 15.96
N LEU A 133 -5.84 -4.81 16.75
CA LEU A 133 -5.34 -3.44 16.91
C LEU A 133 -4.47 -3.41 18.17
N ILE A 134 -3.21 -3.01 18.02
CA ILE A 134 -2.21 -3.04 19.10
C ILE A 134 -1.67 -1.63 19.29
N ASP A 135 -1.61 -1.18 20.52
CA ASP A 135 -0.98 0.07 20.92
C ASP A 135 0.54 -0.04 20.75
N MET A 136 1.15 0.91 20.07
CA MET A 136 2.60 0.94 19.84
C MET A 136 3.37 1.53 21.03
N GLU A 137 2.68 2.15 21.99
CA GLU A 137 3.27 2.65 23.23
C GLU A 137 3.36 1.57 24.34
N ASP A 138 2.82 0.34 24.11
CA ASP A 138 3.00 -0.77 25.06
C ASP A 138 4.50 -1.09 25.24
N GLU A 139 4.93 -1.24 26.49
CA GLU A 139 6.34 -1.52 26.86
C GLU A 139 6.90 -2.80 26.20
N GLY A 140 6.05 -3.73 25.79
CA GLY A 140 6.41 -4.95 25.09
C GLY A 140 6.61 -4.77 23.58
N VAL A 141 6.39 -3.56 23.02
CA VAL A 141 6.57 -3.27 21.60
C VAL A 141 7.92 -2.58 21.37
N GLU A 142 8.74 -3.17 20.51
CA GLU A 142 10.03 -2.57 20.10
C GLU A 142 10.05 -2.45 18.58
N THR A 143 10.48 -1.30 18.05
CA THR A 143 10.68 -1.07 16.62
C THR A 143 12.15 -0.86 16.29
N ARG A 144 12.62 -1.45 15.18
CA ARG A 144 13.99 -1.29 14.66
C ARG A 144 13.95 -0.86 13.22
N PRO A 145 14.35 0.38 12.91
CA PRO A 145 14.37 0.88 11.53
C PRO A 145 15.28 0.07 10.61
N ILE A 146 14.82 -0.21 9.39
CA ILE A 146 15.56 -0.91 8.35
C ILE A 146 16.10 0.11 7.37
N LYS A 147 17.44 0.17 7.20
CA LYS A 147 18.06 1.01 6.20
C LYS A 147 17.99 0.34 4.84
N LEU A 148 17.30 0.97 3.89
CA LEU A 148 17.17 0.50 2.52
C LEU A 148 18.40 0.81 1.69
N ILE A 149 18.56 0.12 0.54
CA ILE A 149 19.61 0.40 -0.44
C ILE A 149 19.51 1.83 -1.00
N SER A 150 18.32 2.42 -1.04
CA SER A 150 18.06 3.81 -1.40
C SER A 150 18.56 4.83 -0.36
N GLY A 151 19.07 4.39 0.79
CA GLY A 151 19.47 5.25 1.89
C GLY A 151 18.32 5.61 2.84
N ALA A 152 17.06 5.49 2.42
CA ALA A 152 15.90 5.77 3.25
C ALA A 152 15.69 4.69 4.33
N SER A 153 14.97 5.04 5.39
CA SER A 153 14.58 4.12 6.46
C SER A 153 13.11 4.33 6.79
N VAL A 154 12.24 3.85 5.90
CA VAL A 154 10.78 3.99 5.99
C VAL A 154 10.09 2.73 6.53
N PHE A 155 10.83 1.63 6.67
CA PHE A 155 10.33 0.36 7.19
C PHE A 155 11.06 0.00 8.48
N CYS A 156 10.35 -0.76 9.34
CA CYS A 156 10.90 -1.30 10.57
C CYS A 156 10.68 -2.80 10.68
N GLU A 157 11.49 -3.46 11.47
CA GLU A 157 11.12 -4.66 12.21
C GLU A 157 10.32 -4.21 13.42
N THR A 158 9.28 -4.96 13.79
CA THR A 158 8.46 -4.69 14.97
C THR A 158 8.36 -5.96 15.80
N PHE A 159 8.82 -5.89 17.04
CA PHE A 159 8.85 -7.02 17.95
C PHE A 159 7.77 -6.87 19.01
N PHE A 160 7.12 -7.97 19.36
CA PHE A 160 6.15 -8.06 20.43
C PHE A 160 6.65 -9.05 21.49
N THR A 161 6.79 -8.58 22.72
CA THR A 161 7.23 -9.38 23.86
C THR A 161 6.22 -9.23 24.99
N ASN A 162 5.35 -10.23 25.15
CA ASN A 162 4.30 -10.27 26.16
C ASN A 162 3.34 -9.06 26.14
N VAL A 163 3.06 -8.54 24.96
CA VAL A 163 2.13 -7.42 24.76
C VAL A 163 0.71 -7.88 25.11
N GLN A 164 0.03 -7.13 25.97
CA GLN A 164 -1.34 -7.43 26.39
C GLN A 164 -2.34 -6.63 25.55
N VAL A 165 -3.07 -7.32 24.68
CA VAL A 165 -4.06 -6.72 23.80
C VAL A 165 -5.46 -7.07 24.28
N PRO A 166 -6.28 -6.10 24.72
CA PRO A 166 -7.63 -6.33 25.16
C PRO A 166 -8.50 -7.05 24.10
N LYS A 167 -9.44 -7.86 24.53
CA LYS A 167 -10.30 -8.66 23.62
C LYS A 167 -11.11 -7.80 22.65
N GLU A 168 -11.52 -6.64 23.06
CA GLU A 168 -12.27 -5.66 22.26
C GLU A 168 -11.44 -5.06 21.10
N GLN A 169 -10.13 -5.28 21.08
CA GLN A 169 -9.24 -4.82 20.00
C GLN A 169 -9.20 -5.77 18.78
N ILE A 170 -9.99 -6.84 18.81
CA ILE A 170 -10.17 -7.68 17.63
C ILE A 170 -11.12 -7.01 16.63
N VAL A 171 -10.76 -7.01 15.35
CA VAL A 171 -11.63 -6.50 14.28
C VAL A 171 -12.23 -7.67 13.52
N GLY A 172 -13.56 -7.69 13.43
CA GLY A 172 -14.30 -8.84 12.93
C GLY A 172 -14.33 -9.98 13.94
N ASP A 173 -14.52 -11.21 13.46
CA ASP A 173 -14.61 -12.39 14.31
C ASP A 173 -13.22 -12.96 14.61
N GLU A 174 -13.09 -13.57 15.78
CA GLU A 174 -11.92 -14.34 16.19
C GLU A 174 -11.62 -15.45 15.15
N ASN A 175 -10.35 -15.65 14.84
CA ASN A 175 -9.88 -16.64 13.83
C ASN A 175 -10.37 -16.37 12.39
N ARG A 176 -10.99 -15.22 12.12
CA ARG A 176 -11.46 -14.78 10.81
C ARG A 176 -10.73 -13.53 10.28
N GLY A 177 -9.63 -13.14 10.90
CA GLY A 177 -8.83 -12.00 10.48
C GLY A 177 -8.30 -12.08 9.05
N TRP A 178 -8.24 -13.30 8.46
CA TRP A 178 -7.90 -13.47 7.04
C TRP A 178 -8.96 -12.87 6.10
N ASP A 179 -10.22 -12.85 6.49
CA ASP A 179 -11.28 -12.22 5.68
C ASP A 179 -11.11 -10.68 5.70
N VAL A 180 -10.77 -10.11 6.86
CA VAL A 180 -10.43 -8.69 7.00
C VAL A 180 -9.18 -8.36 6.16
N ALA A 181 -8.14 -9.19 6.24
CA ALA A 181 -6.91 -9.02 5.46
C ALA A 181 -7.16 -9.03 3.96
N LYS A 182 -7.96 -9.96 3.44
CA LYS A 182 -8.31 -10.02 2.01
C LYS A 182 -9.01 -8.74 1.53
N TYR A 183 -9.95 -8.25 2.32
CA TYR A 183 -10.66 -7.01 2.03
C TYR A 183 -9.69 -5.83 1.97
N LEU A 184 -8.82 -5.70 2.96
CA LEU A 184 -7.83 -4.64 3.06
C LEU A 184 -6.80 -4.69 1.92
N LEU A 185 -6.30 -5.89 1.57
CA LEU A 185 -5.36 -6.09 0.47
C LEU A 185 -5.95 -5.70 -0.90
N THR A 186 -7.27 -5.71 -1.07
CA THR A 186 -7.91 -5.20 -2.29
C THR A 186 -7.72 -3.69 -2.39
N HIS A 187 -7.96 -2.95 -1.31
CA HIS A 187 -7.73 -1.50 -1.24
C HIS A 187 -6.25 -1.14 -1.38
N GLU A 188 -5.35 -1.95 -0.80
CA GLU A 188 -3.90 -1.77 -0.96
C GLU A 188 -3.47 -1.86 -2.43
N ARG A 189 -3.96 -2.85 -3.17
CA ARG A 189 -3.65 -3.00 -4.61
C ARG A 189 -4.19 -1.84 -5.43
N GLU A 190 -5.38 -1.35 -5.13
CA GLU A 190 -5.95 -0.15 -5.75
C GLU A 190 -5.09 1.08 -5.48
N MET A 191 -4.58 1.23 -4.26
CA MET A 191 -3.67 2.32 -3.91
C MET A 191 -2.34 2.21 -4.66
N ILE A 192 -1.70 1.03 -4.66
CA ILE A 192 -0.42 0.82 -5.34
C ILE A 192 -0.57 0.99 -6.87
N SER A 193 -1.68 0.54 -7.45
CA SER A 193 -1.93 0.61 -8.89
C SER A 193 -2.40 1.99 -9.37
N GLY A 194 -3.13 2.73 -8.56
CA GLY A 194 -3.75 4.00 -8.95
C GLY A 194 -3.20 5.24 -8.24
N GLY A 195 -2.54 5.05 -7.10
CA GLY A 195 -2.00 6.11 -6.24
C GLY A 195 -0.49 6.30 -6.34
N GLY A 196 0.18 5.48 -7.11
CA GLY A 196 1.56 5.79 -7.47
C GLY A 196 1.56 7.13 -8.21
N GLN A 197 2.02 8.19 -7.55
CA GLN A 197 2.04 9.58 -8.04
C GLN A 197 2.75 9.78 -9.40
N GLY A 198 2.89 8.75 -10.20
CA GLY A 198 3.60 8.73 -11.47
C GLY A 198 2.79 8.31 -12.70
N LEU A 199 1.63 7.68 -12.56
CA LEU A 199 0.95 7.12 -13.73
C LEU A 199 -0.13 8.01 -14.36
N SER A 200 -0.77 8.91 -13.62
CA SER A 200 -1.89 9.69 -14.15
C SER A 200 -1.91 11.19 -13.82
N GLY A 201 -0.92 11.73 -13.14
CA GLY A 201 -0.87 13.15 -12.77
C GLY A 201 0.52 13.78 -12.84
N GLY A 202 1.53 13.04 -13.29
CA GLY A 202 2.88 13.53 -13.46
C GLY A 202 3.10 14.21 -14.82
N ARG A 203 4.16 15.03 -14.89
CA ARG A 203 4.65 15.58 -16.15
C ARG A 203 4.97 14.45 -17.13
N ALA A 204 4.68 14.66 -18.43
CA ALA A 204 5.02 13.71 -19.48
C ALA A 204 6.49 13.27 -19.37
N LEU A 205 6.73 11.97 -19.45
CA LEU A 205 8.07 11.39 -19.28
C LEU A 205 9.09 12.04 -20.24
N GLY A 206 8.68 12.28 -21.49
CA GLY A 206 9.52 12.93 -22.48
C GLY A 206 10.01 14.32 -22.05
N ALA A 207 9.16 15.12 -21.38
CA ALA A 207 9.55 16.42 -20.85
C ALA A 207 10.58 16.30 -19.72
N VAL A 208 10.35 15.33 -18.79
CA VAL A 208 11.28 15.08 -17.67
C VAL A 208 12.62 14.54 -18.17
N LEU A 209 12.60 13.68 -19.19
CA LEU A 209 13.83 13.17 -19.82
C LEU A 209 14.63 14.29 -20.51
N ASN A 210 13.96 15.18 -21.24
CA ASN A 210 14.63 16.32 -21.88
C ASN A 210 15.33 17.25 -20.87
N GLU A 211 14.73 17.47 -19.71
CA GLU A 211 15.36 18.26 -18.63
C GLU A 211 16.59 17.57 -18.00
N SER A 212 16.71 16.27 -18.23
CA SER A 212 17.81 15.46 -17.70
C SER A 212 19.02 15.44 -18.63
N LEU A 213 18.84 15.90 -19.87
CA LEU A 213 19.94 15.97 -20.83
C LEU A 213 20.82 17.18 -20.52
N ALA A 214 22.11 17.06 -20.77
CA ALA A 214 23.02 18.20 -20.70
C ALA A 214 22.62 19.27 -21.73
N GLU A 215 22.96 20.53 -21.44
CA GLU A 215 22.63 21.65 -22.32
C GLU A 215 23.16 21.42 -23.75
N GLY A 216 22.25 21.49 -24.72
CA GLY A 216 22.56 21.26 -26.14
C GLY A 216 22.62 19.79 -26.55
N GLN A 217 22.34 18.87 -25.68
CA GLN A 217 22.23 17.44 -25.99
C GLN A 217 20.79 17.08 -26.44
N GLU A 218 20.69 16.36 -27.56
CA GLU A 218 19.43 15.78 -28.02
C GLU A 218 19.25 14.36 -27.44
N MET A 219 18.00 13.98 -27.18
CA MET A 219 17.70 12.62 -26.80
C MET A 219 18.02 11.65 -27.94
N ASP A 220 18.81 10.65 -27.62
CA ASP A 220 19.12 9.57 -28.58
C ASP A 220 17.84 8.87 -29.04
N THR A 221 17.86 8.40 -30.29
CA THR A 221 16.70 7.84 -30.98
C THR A 221 16.13 6.58 -30.27
N VAL A 222 17.00 5.76 -29.68
CA VAL A 222 16.59 4.54 -28.97
C VAL A 222 15.89 4.95 -27.65
N LEU A 223 16.52 5.82 -26.87
CA LEU A 223 15.92 6.33 -25.61
C LEU A 223 14.58 7.01 -25.88
N ARG A 224 14.48 7.79 -26.95
CA ARG A 224 13.23 8.43 -27.37
C ARG A 224 12.15 7.41 -27.72
N ALA A 225 12.49 6.35 -28.45
CA ALA A 225 11.55 5.28 -28.79
C ALA A 225 11.07 4.52 -27.56
N ASP A 226 11.95 4.24 -26.62
CA ASP A 226 11.61 3.57 -25.36
C ASP A 226 10.74 4.46 -24.45
N ALA A 227 11.04 5.77 -24.40
CA ALA A 227 10.20 6.74 -23.70
C ALA A 227 8.78 6.78 -24.28
N MET A 228 8.64 6.78 -25.61
CA MET A 228 7.33 6.77 -26.27
C MET A 228 6.55 5.47 -25.99
N ARG A 229 7.21 4.31 -25.96
CA ARG A 229 6.57 3.05 -25.56
C ARG A 229 6.06 3.12 -24.12
N CYS A 230 6.88 3.62 -23.21
CA CYS A 230 6.52 3.79 -21.82
C CYS A 230 5.30 4.72 -21.64
N GLU A 231 5.21 5.81 -22.41
CA GLU A 231 4.04 6.71 -22.41
C GLU A 231 2.77 6.03 -22.96
N VAL A 232 2.90 5.22 -24.01
CA VAL A 232 1.78 4.46 -24.57
C VAL A 232 1.26 3.45 -23.54
N ASP A 233 2.15 2.74 -22.87
CA ASP A 233 1.79 1.78 -21.81
C ASP A 233 1.15 2.50 -20.62
N ALA A 234 1.67 3.66 -20.22
CA ALA A 234 1.08 4.49 -19.15
C ALA A 234 -0.35 4.92 -19.50
N LEU A 235 -0.57 5.36 -20.74
CA LEU A 235 -1.91 5.74 -21.23
C LEU A 235 -2.86 4.52 -21.23
N ALA A 236 -2.41 3.37 -21.70
CA ALA A 236 -3.20 2.14 -21.73
C ALA A 236 -3.61 1.69 -20.32
N ILE A 237 -2.69 1.77 -19.35
CA ILE A 237 -2.97 1.47 -17.94
C ILE A 237 -3.98 2.47 -17.37
N GLY A 238 -3.81 3.77 -17.64
CA GLY A 238 -4.71 4.83 -17.20
C GLY A 238 -6.14 4.59 -17.71
N LEU A 239 -6.31 4.35 -19.00
CA LEU A 239 -7.61 4.04 -19.61
C LEU A 239 -8.23 2.74 -19.06
N THR A 240 -7.41 1.75 -18.78
CA THR A 240 -7.87 0.49 -18.15
C THR A 240 -8.35 0.71 -16.72
N LEU A 241 -7.68 1.56 -15.97
CA LEU A 241 -8.08 1.94 -14.61
C LEU A 241 -9.43 2.70 -14.63
N GLU A 242 -9.61 3.63 -15.56
CA GLU A 242 -10.90 4.32 -15.73
C GLU A 242 -12.02 3.33 -16.06
N ARG A 243 -11.80 2.42 -17.00
CA ARG A 243 -12.76 1.36 -17.32
C ARG A 243 -13.13 0.51 -16.09
N TYR A 244 -12.18 0.20 -15.24
CA TYR A 244 -12.48 -0.57 -14.03
C TYR A 244 -13.26 0.24 -12.99
N LYS A 245 -13.04 1.53 -12.91
CA LYS A 245 -13.86 2.43 -12.09
C LYS A 245 -15.30 2.43 -12.57
N ASP A 246 -15.52 2.57 -13.88
CA ASP A 246 -16.86 2.53 -14.49
C ASP A 246 -17.55 1.17 -14.25
N GLN A 247 -16.81 0.06 -14.36
CA GLN A 247 -17.35 -1.27 -14.08
C GLN A 247 -17.73 -1.44 -12.61
N ALA A 248 -16.91 -0.89 -11.68
CA ALA A 248 -17.23 -0.92 -10.26
C ALA A 248 -18.48 -0.09 -9.94
N GLU A 249 -18.66 1.05 -10.60
CA GLU A 249 -19.89 1.88 -10.51
C GLU A 249 -21.12 1.16 -11.04
N ALA A 250 -20.96 0.39 -12.10
CA ALA A 250 -22.03 -0.46 -12.67
C ALA A 250 -22.29 -1.74 -11.83
N GLY A 251 -21.57 -1.96 -10.72
CA GLY A 251 -21.73 -3.13 -9.86
C GLY A 251 -21.08 -4.42 -10.39
N THR A 252 -20.33 -4.34 -11.49
CA THR A 252 -19.68 -5.51 -12.11
C THR A 252 -18.27 -5.77 -11.60
N GLY A 253 -17.67 -4.81 -10.89
CA GLY A 253 -16.38 -4.90 -10.16
C GLY A 253 -15.17 -5.32 -11.00
N ALA A 254 -13.99 -4.85 -10.62
CA ALA A 254 -12.73 -5.28 -11.27
C ALA A 254 -12.30 -6.69 -10.83
N GLY A 255 -12.75 -7.15 -9.67
CA GLY A 255 -12.42 -8.48 -9.15
C GLY A 255 -10.90 -8.77 -9.12
N ASP A 256 -10.54 -9.96 -9.56
CA ASP A 256 -9.13 -10.39 -9.63
C ASP A 256 -8.29 -9.64 -10.69
N ALA A 257 -8.93 -8.86 -11.58
CA ALA A 257 -8.24 -8.04 -12.58
C ALA A 257 -7.40 -6.90 -11.94
N SER A 258 -7.66 -6.55 -10.68
CA SER A 258 -6.79 -5.63 -9.90
C SER A 258 -5.33 -6.11 -9.82
N ALA A 259 -5.10 -7.43 -9.89
CA ALA A 259 -3.77 -8.00 -9.95
C ALA A 259 -2.99 -7.57 -11.21
N MET A 260 -3.70 -7.42 -12.35
CA MET A 260 -3.10 -6.92 -13.59
C MET A 260 -2.65 -5.46 -13.45
N LEU A 261 -3.48 -4.61 -12.85
CA LEU A 261 -3.13 -3.20 -12.63
C LEU A 261 -1.89 -3.07 -11.74
N LYS A 262 -1.83 -3.86 -10.64
CA LYS A 262 -0.64 -3.87 -9.78
C LYS A 262 0.60 -4.31 -10.55
N TYR A 263 0.55 -5.43 -11.26
CA TYR A 263 1.67 -5.94 -12.04
C TYR A 263 2.14 -4.91 -13.06
N MET A 264 1.26 -4.49 -13.96
CA MET A 264 1.60 -3.54 -15.03
C MET A 264 2.08 -2.20 -14.50
N GLY A 265 1.42 -1.66 -13.47
CA GLY A 265 1.78 -0.36 -12.89
C GLY A 265 3.15 -0.36 -12.23
N THR A 266 3.51 -1.44 -11.53
CA THR A 266 4.83 -1.54 -10.88
C THR A 266 5.96 -1.79 -11.90
N GLU A 267 5.74 -2.62 -12.91
CA GLU A 267 6.71 -2.82 -14.00
C GLU A 267 6.95 -1.51 -14.78
N LEU A 268 5.88 -0.78 -15.10
CA LEU A 268 5.98 0.51 -15.77
C LEU A 268 6.74 1.55 -14.93
N ASN A 269 6.50 1.59 -13.62
CA ASN A 269 7.23 2.50 -12.73
C ASN A 269 8.73 2.19 -12.68
N MET A 270 9.09 0.91 -12.62
CA MET A 270 10.50 0.50 -12.72
C MET A 270 11.12 0.92 -14.06
N GLN A 271 10.44 0.66 -15.18
CA GLN A 271 10.89 1.05 -16.51
C GLN A 271 11.06 2.56 -16.63
N ARG A 272 10.12 3.35 -16.12
CA ARG A 272 10.21 4.81 -16.09
C ARG A 272 11.49 5.29 -15.42
N HIS A 273 11.84 4.71 -14.26
CA HIS A 273 13.07 5.08 -13.55
C HIS A 273 14.33 4.59 -14.25
N GLU A 274 14.30 3.46 -14.96
CA GLU A 274 15.42 3.05 -15.85
C GLU A 274 15.67 4.09 -16.94
N LEU A 275 14.62 4.60 -17.59
CA LEU A 275 14.73 5.64 -18.61
C LEU A 275 15.26 6.96 -18.03
N LEU A 276 14.84 7.34 -16.82
CA LEU A 276 15.36 8.51 -16.13
C LEU A 276 16.87 8.40 -15.82
N MET A 277 17.32 7.22 -15.41
CA MET A 277 18.74 6.94 -15.19
C MET A 277 19.51 6.99 -16.52
N ALA A 278 18.99 6.38 -17.58
CA ALA A 278 19.62 6.37 -18.90
C ALA A 278 19.75 7.79 -19.48
N ALA A 279 18.73 8.63 -19.33
CA ALA A 279 18.76 10.02 -19.80
C ALA A 279 19.78 10.88 -19.06
N GLY A 280 19.94 10.66 -17.75
CA GLY A 280 20.86 11.42 -16.92
C GLY A 280 22.33 10.95 -17.02
N GLY A 281 22.59 9.79 -17.64
CA GLY A 281 23.93 9.25 -17.79
C GLY A 281 24.69 9.15 -16.47
N SER A 282 25.94 9.61 -16.44
CA SER A 282 26.79 9.62 -15.24
C SER A 282 26.23 10.47 -14.10
N ASP A 283 25.59 11.59 -14.44
CA ASP A 283 25.06 12.54 -13.44
C ASP A 283 23.89 11.92 -12.64
N ALA A 284 23.17 10.97 -13.26
CA ALA A 284 22.12 10.23 -12.57
C ALA A 284 22.65 9.21 -11.54
N LEU A 285 23.93 8.89 -11.54
CA LEU A 285 24.55 7.98 -10.57
C LEU A 285 25.05 8.71 -9.31
N GLU A 286 25.10 10.02 -9.35
CA GLU A 286 25.60 10.83 -8.23
C GLU A 286 24.53 10.98 -7.14
N TRP A 287 24.87 10.58 -5.91
CA TRP A 287 24.09 10.92 -4.72
C TRP A 287 24.25 12.42 -4.44
N ASP A 288 23.15 13.10 -4.16
CA ASP A 288 23.11 14.56 -3.96
C ASP A 288 23.64 15.37 -5.19
N GLY A 289 23.61 14.75 -6.38
CA GLY A 289 24.06 15.32 -7.64
C GLY A 289 23.07 16.30 -8.26
N PRO A 290 23.34 16.81 -9.46
CA PRO A 290 22.51 17.83 -10.13
C PRO A 290 21.10 17.33 -10.47
N LEU A 291 20.89 16.01 -10.54
CA LEU A 291 19.60 15.40 -10.81
C LEU A 291 18.84 14.96 -9.53
N GLY A 292 19.29 15.42 -8.36
CA GLY A 292 18.61 15.19 -7.09
C GLY A 292 18.65 13.72 -6.65
N ASN A 293 17.51 13.22 -6.12
CA ASN A 293 17.42 11.87 -5.53
C ASN A 293 17.25 10.74 -6.54
N ARG A 294 17.56 10.91 -7.82
CA ARG A 294 17.34 9.90 -8.87
C ARG A 294 17.92 8.52 -8.57
N PRO A 295 19.17 8.39 -8.09
CA PRO A 295 19.71 7.07 -7.77
C PRO A 295 18.91 6.40 -6.67
N ALA A 296 18.53 7.15 -5.63
CA ALA A 296 17.75 6.64 -4.50
C ALA A 296 16.35 6.20 -4.94
N ASP A 297 15.66 7.02 -5.75
CA ASP A 297 14.33 6.74 -6.28
C ASP A 297 14.35 5.50 -7.20
N TRP A 298 15.33 5.42 -8.09
CA TRP A 298 15.53 4.25 -8.95
C TRP A 298 15.76 2.97 -8.13
N LEU A 299 16.64 3.01 -7.13
CA LEU A 299 16.90 1.87 -6.25
C LEU A 299 15.64 1.49 -5.46
N ARG A 300 14.84 2.47 -5.02
CA ARG A 300 13.58 2.22 -4.31
C ARG A 300 12.57 1.46 -5.17
N THR A 301 12.51 1.73 -6.48
CA THR A 301 11.57 1.04 -7.37
C THR A 301 11.84 -0.46 -7.48
N LYS A 302 13.05 -0.94 -7.18
CA LYS A 302 13.36 -2.39 -7.26
C LYS A 302 12.51 -3.23 -6.32
N ALA A 303 11.97 -2.64 -5.25
CA ALA A 303 11.02 -3.30 -4.38
C ALA A 303 9.60 -3.42 -4.99
N ASN A 304 9.28 -2.70 -6.05
CA ASN A 304 7.93 -2.69 -6.66
C ASN A 304 7.52 -4.06 -7.19
N SER A 305 8.45 -4.87 -7.67
CA SER A 305 8.17 -6.25 -8.10
C SER A 305 7.89 -7.22 -6.95
N ILE A 306 8.08 -6.78 -5.70
CA ILE A 306 7.98 -7.63 -4.50
C ILE A 306 6.82 -7.17 -3.59
N GLU A 307 6.75 -5.89 -3.27
CA GLU A 307 5.77 -5.32 -2.34
C GLU A 307 4.32 -5.40 -2.88
N GLY A 308 3.33 -5.48 -1.98
CA GLY A 308 1.91 -5.57 -2.37
C GLY A 308 1.53 -6.85 -3.13
N GLY A 309 2.35 -7.90 -3.03
CA GLY A 309 2.31 -9.13 -3.79
C GLY A 309 3.32 -9.14 -4.95
N THR A 310 4.14 -10.19 -5.00
CA THR A 310 5.20 -10.25 -6.02
C THR A 310 4.64 -10.31 -7.43
N SER A 311 5.44 -9.91 -8.42
CA SER A 311 5.09 -10.01 -9.85
C SER A 311 4.64 -11.43 -10.20
N GLU A 312 5.32 -12.48 -9.66
CA GLU A 312 4.98 -13.89 -9.87
C GLU A 312 3.63 -14.26 -9.26
N VAL A 313 3.33 -13.75 -8.05
CA VAL A 313 2.01 -13.96 -7.40
C VAL A 313 0.92 -13.30 -8.23
N MET A 314 1.13 -12.07 -8.71
CA MET A 314 0.17 -11.37 -9.57
C MET A 314 -0.06 -12.12 -10.88
N LEU A 315 1.01 -12.57 -11.55
CA LEU A 315 0.91 -13.39 -12.77
C LEU A 315 0.17 -14.71 -12.52
N SER A 316 0.40 -15.36 -11.38
CA SER A 316 -0.34 -16.57 -10.99
C SER A 316 -1.84 -16.31 -10.80
N ILE A 317 -2.21 -15.17 -10.19
CA ILE A 317 -3.62 -14.76 -10.03
C ILE A 317 -4.24 -14.49 -11.40
N ILE A 318 -3.55 -13.72 -12.26
CA ILE A 318 -4.00 -13.40 -13.62
C ILE A 318 -4.21 -14.67 -14.42
N SER A 319 -3.20 -15.56 -14.45
CA SER A 319 -3.25 -16.83 -15.18
C SER A 319 -4.47 -17.68 -14.77
N ARG A 320 -4.63 -17.92 -13.47
CA ARG A 320 -5.65 -18.86 -12.97
C ARG A 320 -7.05 -18.28 -12.91
N ARG A 321 -7.17 -17.02 -12.42
CA ARG A 321 -8.49 -16.45 -12.09
C ARG A 321 -9.03 -15.52 -13.17
N VAL A 322 -8.15 -14.85 -13.92
CA VAL A 322 -8.58 -13.94 -15.00
C VAL A 322 -8.65 -14.69 -16.33
N LEU A 323 -7.60 -15.47 -16.65
CA LEU A 323 -7.50 -16.19 -17.92
C LEU A 323 -8.02 -17.64 -17.86
N GLY A 324 -8.28 -18.19 -16.67
CA GLY A 324 -8.77 -19.58 -16.51
C GLY A 324 -7.76 -20.65 -16.96
N LEU A 325 -6.48 -20.33 -16.97
CA LEU A 325 -5.44 -21.29 -17.36
C LEU A 325 -5.20 -22.33 -16.26
N PRO A 326 -4.76 -23.56 -16.63
CA PRO A 326 -4.44 -24.59 -15.65
C PRO A 326 -3.29 -24.12 -14.73
N GLY A 327 -3.37 -24.56 -13.44
CA GLY A 327 -2.40 -24.21 -12.40
C GLY A 327 -1.24 -25.18 -12.31
#